data_01678019b2d5fc08ea318aac1a8e0c4a
#
_entry.id   01678019b2d5fc08ea318aac1a8e0c4a
#
_cell.length_a   1.000
_cell.length_b   1.000
_cell.length_c   1.000
_cell.angle_alpha   90.00
_cell.angle_beta   90.00
_cell.angle_gamma   90.00
#
_symmetry.space_group_name_H-M   'P 1'
#
loop_
_entity.id
_entity.type
_entity.pdbx_description
1 polymer ?
#
loop_
_entity_poly.entity_id
_entity_poly.type
_entity_poly.pdbx_seq_one_letter_code
_entity_poly.pdbx_strand_id
1 'polypeptide(L)'
;MFLYPVTLKRDQDGGFVATFKDIPEAITQGETEAEVLAAAKDALETALDFYFEDNRAVPLPSKARPRQHVVELPASLSAKILLLNEMIQQHIRPAELARRLKTTPQEVNRLTNVQHTSRIDGIAAALKALGKRLDMRAV
;
A
#
# COMPACT_ATOMS: atom_id res chain seq x y z
N MET A 1 6.52 7.08 -4.91
CA MET A 1 6.08 5.69 -4.66
C MET A 1 6.58 5.23 -3.32
N PHE A 2 5.85 4.37 -2.66
CA PHE A 2 6.24 3.92 -1.33
C PHE A 2 7.26 2.78 -1.41
N LEU A 3 8.33 2.93 -0.62
CA LEU A 3 9.40 1.96 -0.49
C LEU A 3 9.37 1.42 0.94
N TYR A 4 8.85 0.21 1.12
CA TYR A 4 8.77 -0.39 2.45
C TYR A 4 10.05 -1.16 2.75
N PRO A 5 10.77 -0.80 3.83
CA PRO A 5 11.95 -1.55 4.24
C PRO A 5 11.58 -2.98 4.62
N VAL A 6 12.37 -3.92 4.16
CA VAL A 6 12.22 -5.34 4.48
C VAL A 6 13.47 -5.84 5.17
N THR A 7 13.30 -6.63 6.23
CA THR A 7 14.38 -7.25 6.96
C THR A 7 14.46 -8.72 6.59
N LEU A 8 15.63 -9.15 6.15
CA LEU A 8 15.91 -10.55 5.85
C LEU A 8 16.76 -11.15 6.97
N LYS A 9 16.31 -12.29 7.49
CA LYS A 9 17.06 -13.08 8.47
C LYS A 9 17.26 -14.48 7.94
N ARG A 10 18.45 -15.04 8.16
CA ARG A 10 18.70 -16.43 7.83
C ARG A 10 17.88 -17.32 8.78
N ASP A 11 17.22 -18.31 8.21
CA ASP A 11 16.49 -19.30 8.98
C ASP A 11 17.47 -20.41 9.41
N GLN A 12 17.21 -21.01 10.57
CA GLN A 12 18.01 -22.12 11.11
C GLN A 12 17.98 -23.35 10.19
N ASP A 13 16.87 -23.56 9.51
CA ASP A 13 16.66 -24.69 8.60
C ASP A 13 17.12 -24.40 7.16
N GLY A 14 17.84 -23.32 6.96
CA GLY A 14 18.23 -22.81 5.65
C GLY A 14 17.22 -21.82 5.10
N GLY A 15 17.67 -21.06 4.08
CA GLY A 15 16.83 -20.04 3.50
C GLY A 15 16.76 -18.76 4.33
N PHE A 16 15.73 -17.97 4.06
CA PHE A 16 15.55 -16.64 4.64
C PHE A 16 14.10 -16.41 5.06
N VAL A 17 13.92 -15.60 6.10
CA VAL A 17 12.63 -15.07 6.51
C VAL A 17 12.64 -13.56 6.26
N ALA A 18 11.57 -13.04 5.64
CA ALA A 18 11.39 -11.61 5.40
C ALA A 18 10.27 -11.06 6.28
N THR A 19 10.55 -9.95 6.93
CA THR A 19 9.57 -9.23 7.76
C THR A 19 9.58 -7.75 7.43
N PHE A 20 8.46 -7.09 7.71
CA PHE A 20 8.30 -5.64 7.51
C PHE A 20 8.00 -4.98 8.87
N LYS A 21 8.83 -4.06 9.28
CA LYS A 21 8.63 -3.31 10.52
C LYS A 21 7.31 -2.54 10.49
N ASP A 22 6.99 -1.91 9.35
CA ASP A 22 5.83 -1.05 9.22
C ASP A 22 4.53 -1.82 9.05
N ILE A 23 4.60 -3.03 8.46
CA ILE A 23 3.45 -3.91 8.22
C ILE A 23 3.76 -5.28 8.81
N PRO A 24 3.60 -5.45 10.14
CA PRO A 24 4.03 -6.70 10.82
C PRO A 24 3.31 -7.96 10.34
N GLU A 25 2.14 -7.80 9.75
CA GLU A 25 1.38 -8.94 9.21
C GLU A 25 2.03 -9.56 7.97
N ALA A 26 2.89 -8.81 7.29
CA ALA A 26 3.58 -9.29 6.10
C ALA A 26 4.84 -10.06 6.51
N ILE A 27 4.74 -11.38 6.52
CA ILE A 27 5.85 -12.29 6.84
C ILE A 27 5.89 -13.36 5.77
N THR A 28 7.08 -13.68 5.29
CA THR A 28 7.26 -14.74 4.30
C THR A 28 8.64 -15.36 4.41
N GLN A 29 8.87 -16.40 3.64
CA GLN A 29 10.15 -17.11 3.60
C GLN A 29 10.47 -17.55 2.18
N GLY A 30 11.74 -17.84 1.94
CA GLY A 30 12.24 -18.33 0.67
C GLY A 30 13.59 -18.96 0.85
N GLU A 31 14.01 -19.82 -0.08
CA GLU A 31 15.29 -20.52 0.02
C GLU A 31 16.47 -19.65 -0.38
N THR A 32 16.25 -18.72 -1.30
CA THR A 32 17.28 -17.78 -1.75
C THR A 32 16.85 -16.35 -1.45
N GLU A 33 17.81 -15.44 -1.46
CA GLU A 33 17.52 -14.01 -1.29
C GLU A 33 16.56 -13.51 -2.37
N ALA A 34 16.77 -13.90 -3.63
CA ALA A 34 15.90 -13.50 -4.73
C ALA A 34 14.47 -14.02 -4.55
N GLU A 35 14.32 -15.27 -4.13
CA GLU A 35 12.99 -15.86 -3.87
C GLU A 35 12.28 -15.19 -2.73
N VAL A 36 12.96 -14.93 -1.62
CA VAL A 36 12.32 -14.31 -0.46
C VAL A 36 11.93 -12.86 -0.75
N LEU A 37 12.71 -12.13 -1.56
CA LEU A 37 12.34 -10.76 -1.93
C LEU A 37 11.11 -10.73 -2.84
N ALA A 38 11.02 -11.66 -3.80
CA ALA A 38 9.83 -11.79 -4.63
C ALA A 38 8.59 -12.16 -3.79
N ALA A 39 8.75 -13.12 -2.87
CA ALA A 39 7.68 -13.51 -1.96
C ALA A 39 7.31 -12.38 -0.99
N ALA A 40 8.27 -11.54 -0.60
CA ALA A 40 8.03 -10.39 0.28
C ALA A 40 7.11 -9.37 -0.37
N LYS A 41 7.27 -9.13 -1.66
CA LYS A 41 6.37 -8.23 -2.40
C LYS A 41 4.92 -8.75 -2.35
N ASP A 42 4.71 -10.03 -2.63
CA ASP A 42 3.39 -10.64 -2.59
C ASP A 42 2.80 -10.62 -1.18
N ALA A 43 3.60 -10.92 -0.17
CA ALA A 43 3.18 -10.88 1.22
C ALA A 43 2.76 -9.47 1.65
N LEU A 44 3.49 -8.45 1.22
CA LEU A 44 3.16 -7.06 1.52
C LEU A 44 1.84 -6.67 0.88
N GLU A 45 1.65 -6.96 -0.40
CA GLU A 45 0.40 -6.63 -1.11
C GLU A 45 -0.79 -7.37 -0.51
N THR A 46 -0.62 -8.63 -0.12
CA THR A 46 -1.66 -9.40 0.55
C THR A 46 -2.03 -8.80 1.91
N ALA A 47 -1.04 -8.42 2.70
CA ALA A 47 -1.28 -7.77 4.00
C ALA A 47 -2.02 -6.44 3.81
N LEU A 48 -1.63 -5.65 2.81
CA LEU A 48 -2.29 -4.38 2.52
C LEU A 48 -3.75 -4.56 2.14
N ASP A 49 -4.08 -5.64 1.43
CA ASP A 49 -5.47 -5.95 1.07
C ASP A 49 -6.34 -6.04 2.34
N PHE A 50 -5.85 -6.69 3.39
CA PHE A 50 -6.57 -6.76 4.67
C PHE A 50 -6.76 -5.38 5.30
N TYR A 51 -5.78 -4.49 5.24
CA TYR A 51 -5.93 -3.12 5.74
C TYR A 51 -7.06 -2.39 5.00
N PHE A 52 -7.12 -2.53 3.69
CA PHE A 52 -8.18 -1.91 2.88
C PHE A 52 -9.56 -2.49 3.20
N GLU A 53 -9.67 -3.82 3.29
CA GLU A 53 -10.93 -4.49 3.63
C GLU A 53 -11.43 -4.08 5.01
N ASP A 54 -10.53 -3.97 5.98
CA ASP A 54 -10.87 -3.60 7.35
C ASP A 54 -11.04 -2.09 7.54
N ASN A 55 -10.90 -1.30 6.48
CA ASN A 55 -10.94 0.15 6.54
C ASN A 55 -9.99 0.70 7.62
N ARG A 56 -8.79 0.19 7.63
CA ARG A 56 -7.77 0.48 8.63
C ARG A 56 -6.64 1.28 7.98
N ALA A 57 -6.20 2.36 8.65
CA ALA A 57 -5.13 3.20 8.14
C ALA A 57 -3.84 2.39 7.94
N VAL A 58 -3.21 2.56 6.78
CA VAL A 58 -1.97 1.89 6.43
C VAL A 58 -0.79 2.71 6.95
N PRO A 59 0.09 2.12 7.79
CA PRO A 59 1.31 2.80 8.20
C PRO A 59 2.17 3.14 6.98
N LEU A 60 2.63 4.39 6.90
CA LEU A 60 3.53 4.81 5.83
C LEU A 60 4.92 4.22 6.06
N PRO A 61 5.70 4.02 4.99
CA PRO A 61 7.00 3.39 5.15
C PRO A 61 7.96 4.24 5.97
N SER A 62 8.66 3.60 6.90
CA SER A 62 9.77 4.20 7.61
C SER A 62 10.96 4.32 6.68
N LYS A 63 11.99 5.07 7.11
CA LYS A 63 13.21 5.22 6.33
C LYS A 63 14.03 3.95 6.41
N ALA A 64 14.48 3.44 5.25
CA ALA A 64 15.36 2.29 5.19
C ALA A 64 16.73 2.64 5.77
N ARG A 65 17.35 1.65 6.42
CA ARG A 65 18.76 1.74 6.83
C ARG A 65 19.66 1.60 5.60
N PRO A 66 20.91 2.08 5.68
CA PRO A 66 21.87 1.85 4.59
C PRO A 66 21.95 0.35 4.26
N ARG A 67 21.92 0.02 2.96
CA ARG A 67 21.98 -1.36 2.44
C ARG A 67 20.77 -2.25 2.80
N GLN A 68 19.77 -1.72 3.45
CA GLN A 68 18.55 -2.48 3.71
C GLN A 68 17.75 -2.61 2.41
N HIS A 69 17.22 -3.81 2.16
CA HIS A 69 16.33 -4.02 1.03
C HIS A 69 15.01 -3.28 1.24
N VAL A 70 14.41 -2.86 0.15
CA VAL A 70 13.09 -2.23 0.15
C VAL A 70 12.21 -2.92 -0.88
N VAL A 71 10.91 -2.93 -0.62
CA VAL A 71 9.89 -3.35 -1.59
C VAL A 71 9.18 -2.10 -2.07
N GLU A 72 9.25 -1.85 -3.37
CA GLU A 72 8.58 -0.72 -4.00
C GLU A 72 7.17 -1.12 -4.41
N LEU A 73 6.18 -0.35 -3.97
CA LEU A 73 4.81 -0.55 -4.40
C LEU A 73 4.55 0.16 -5.73
N PRO A 74 3.64 -0.38 -6.56
CA PRO A 74 3.20 0.34 -7.76
C PRO A 74 2.67 1.74 -7.42
N ALA A 75 2.79 2.67 -8.36
CA ALA A 75 2.36 4.04 -8.16
C ALA A 75 0.86 4.14 -7.80
N SER A 76 0.02 3.38 -8.50
CA SER A 76 -1.41 3.38 -8.23
C SER A 76 -1.74 2.87 -6.83
N LEU A 77 -1.08 1.81 -6.37
CA LEU A 77 -1.30 1.28 -5.03
C LEU A 77 -0.82 2.26 -3.96
N SER A 78 0.33 2.89 -4.16
CA SER A 78 0.82 3.94 -3.27
C SER A 78 -0.19 5.08 -3.13
N ALA A 79 -0.75 5.52 -4.25
CA ALA A 79 -1.78 6.57 -4.25
C ALA A 79 -3.06 6.10 -3.57
N LYS A 80 -3.46 4.84 -3.73
CA LYS A 80 -4.63 4.28 -3.05
C LYS A 80 -4.46 4.26 -1.53
N ILE A 81 -3.25 4.00 -1.04
CA ILE A 81 -2.95 4.08 0.39
C ILE A 81 -3.18 5.50 0.91
N LEU A 82 -2.72 6.50 0.16
CA LEU A 82 -2.94 7.90 0.54
C LEU A 82 -4.43 8.23 0.58
N LEU A 83 -5.19 7.76 -0.40
CA LEU A 83 -6.63 7.98 -0.45
C LEU A 83 -7.35 7.30 0.72
N LEU A 84 -7.06 6.03 0.98
CA LEU A 84 -7.65 5.30 2.10
C LEU A 84 -7.39 6.02 3.43
N ASN A 85 -6.12 6.37 3.69
CA ASN A 85 -5.74 7.03 4.93
C ASN A 85 -6.45 8.38 5.09
N GLU A 86 -6.59 9.13 4.01
CA GLU A 86 -7.28 10.42 4.05
C GLU A 86 -8.76 10.28 4.31
N MET A 87 -9.40 9.30 3.69
CA MET A 87 -10.83 9.00 3.94
C MET A 87 -11.05 8.63 5.41
N ILE A 88 -10.17 7.81 5.97
CA ILE A 88 -10.26 7.40 7.37
C ILE A 88 -10.05 8.61 8.29
N GLN A 89 -9.05 9.41 8.04
CA GLN A 89 -8.73 10.57 8.86
C GLN A 89 -9.87 11.60 8.86
N GLN A 90 -10.49 11.82 7.71
CA GLN A 90 -11.61 12.77 7.57
C GLN A 90 -12.97 12.14 7.87
N HIS A 91 -13.04 10.86 8.19
CA HIS A 91 -14.28 10.12 8.42
C HIS A 91 -15.24 10.21 7.21
N ILE A 92 -14.67 10.09 6.01
CA ILE A 92 -15.43 10.13 4.76
C ILE A 92 -15.73 8.70 4.30
N ARG A 93 -17.01 8.36 4.20
CA ARG A 93 -17.44 7.05 3.68
C ARG A 93 -17.48 7.07 2.15
N PRO A 94 -17.42 5.89 1.51
CA PRO A 94 -17.46 5.80 0.05
C PRO A 94 -18.66 6.51 -0.58
N ALA A 95 -19.83 6.43 0.03
CA ALA A 95 -21.04 7.11 -0.48
C ALA A 95 -20.87 8.63 -0.50
N GLU A 96 -20.24 9.22 0.52
CA GLU A 96 -19.98 10.66 0.56
C GLU A 96 -18.96 11.09 -0.48
N LEU A 97 -17.89 10.31 -0.65
CA LEU A 97 -16.91 10.60 -1.68
C LEU A 97 -17.53 10.48 -3.08
N ALA A 98 -18.36 9.45 -3.30
CA ALA A 98 -19.08 9.28 -4.55
C ALA A 98 -19.96 10.49 -4.87
N ARG A 99 -20.64 11.03 -3.87
CA ARG A 99 -21.47 12.22 -4.02
C ARG A 99 -20.62 13.42 -4.45
N ARG A 100 -19.47 13.62 -3.81
CA ARG A 100 -18.55 14.73 -4.14
C ARG A 100 -17.96 14.60 -5.54
N LEU A 101 -17.70 13.37 -5.98
CA LEU A 101 -17.15 13.07 -7.31
C LEU A 101 -18.24 12.96 -8.39
N LYS A 102 -19.51 13.01 -8.01
CA LYS A 102 -20.64 12.82 -8.92
C LYS A 102 -20.58 11.48 -9.64
N THR A 103 -20.27 10.44 -8.88
CA THR A 103 -20.16 9.06 -9.37
C THR A 103 -20.88 8.11 -8.42
N THR A 104 -20.68 6.82 -8.57
CA THR A 104 -21.32 5.78 -7.76
C THR A 104 -20.41 5.29 -6.64
N PRO A 105 -20.98 4.76 -5.53
CA PRO A 105 -20.17 4.12 -4.50
C PRO A 105 -19.33 2.96 -5.04
N GLN A 106 -19.81 2.25 -6.05
CA GLN A 106 -19.07 1.17 -6.70
C GLN A 106 -17.77 1.67 -7.34
N GLU A 107 -17.81 2.84 -7.99
CA GLU A 107 -16.60 3.44 -8.56
C GLU A 107 -15.60 3.84 -7.47
N VAL A 108 -16.09 4.38 -6.35
CA VAL A 108 -15.22 4.71 -5.21
C VAL A 108 -14.62 3.44 -4.61
N ASN A 109 -15.41 2.36 -4.49
CA ASN A 109 -14.91 1.09 -3.96
C ASN A 109 -13.77 0.52 -4.81
N ARG A 110 -13.78 0.75 -6.12
CA ARG A 110 -12.67 0.38 -6.99
C ARG A 110 -11.39 1.14 -6.67
N LEU A 111 -11.51 2.42 -6.33
CA LEU A 111 -10.36 3.26 -5.94
C LEU A 111 -9.74 2.81 -4.62
N THR A 112 -10.48 2.13 -3.77
CA THR A 112 -10.01 1.60 -2.49
C THR A 112 -9.97 0.08 -2.47
N ASN A 113 -9.78 -0.55 -3.63
CA ASN A 113 -9.61 -1.99 -3.77
C ASN A 113 -8.22 -2.27 -4.32
N VAL A 114 -7.38 -2.95 -3.54
CA VAL A 114 -6.01 -3.29 -3.92
C VAL A 114 -5.96 -4.15 -5.18
N GLN A 115 -6.95 -5.01 -5.38
CA GLN A 115 -7.01 -5.93 -6.52
C GLN A 115 -7.44 -5.26 -7.82
N HIS A 116 -8.01 -4.06 -7.75
CA HIS A 116 -8.47 -3.35 -8.94
C HIS A 116 -7.40 -2.38 -9.43
N THR A 117 -7.05 -2.46 -10.71
CA THR A 117 -6.14 -1.49 -11.33
C THR A 117 -6.91 -0.21 -11.62
N SER A 118 -6.51 0.88 -10.97
CA SER A 118 -7.15 2.19 -11.17
C SER A 118 -6.17 3.15 -11.82
N ARG A 119 -6.72 4.08 -12.61
CA ARG A 119 -5.92 5.16 -13.19
C ARG A 119 -5.50 6.13 -12.10
N ILE A 120 -4.26 6.57 -12.15
CA ILE A 120 -3.72 7.52 -11.18
C ILE A 120 -4.54 8.82 -11.16
N ASP A 121 -5.04 9.26 -12.30
CA ASP A 121 -5.84 10.48 -12.39
C ASP A 121 -7.16 10.36 -11.61
N GLY A 122 -7.78 9.18 -11.60
CA GLY A 122 -8.99 8.95 -10.81
C GLY A 122 -8.72 9.03 -9.32
N ILE A 123 -7.59 8.49 -8.88
CA ILE A 123 -7.18 8.56 -7.47
C ILE A 123 -6.85 10.00 -7.09
N ALA A 124 -6.14 10.72 -7.95
CA ALA A 124 -5.81 12.13 -7.74
C ALA A 124 -7.06 13.01 -7.63
N ALA A 125 -8.07 12.75 -8.48
CA ALA A 125 -9.35 13.46 -8.42
C ALA A 125 -10.08 13.21 -7.10
N ALA A 126 -10.05 11.97 -6.61
CA ALA A 126 -10.65 11.61 -5.32
C ALA A 126 -9.95 12.33 -4.16
N LEU A 127 -8.62 12.38 -4.15
CA LEU A 127 -7.86 13.13 -3.16
C LEU A 127 -8.19 14.63 -3.21
N LYS A 128 -8.34 15.18 -4.41
CA LYS A 128 -8.69 16.59 -4.59
C LYS A 128 -10.08 16.88 -3.99
N ALA A 129 -11.03 15.98 -4.14
CA ALA A 129 -12.34 16.11 -3.52
C ALA A 129 -12.29 16.10 -1.99
N LEU A 130 -11.20 15.56 -1.41
CA LEU A 130 -10.94 15.57 0.03
C LEU A 130 -10.03 16.74 0.45
N GLY A 131 -9.77 17.68 -0.44
CA GLY A 131 -8.93 18.84 -0.15
C GLY A 131 -7.43 18.56 -0.18
N LYS A 132 -7.01 17.46 -0.78
CA LYS A 132 -5.60 17.07 -0.89
C LYS A 132 -5.17 17.03 -2.34
N ARG A 133 -3.90 17.24 -2.56
CA ARG A 133 -3.29 17.18 -3.88
C ARG A 133 -2.24 16.08 -3.90
N LEU A 134 -2.36 15.19 -4.87
CA LEU A 134 -1.34 14.18 -5.09
C LEU A 134 -0.10 14.86 -5.66
N ASP A 135 1.01 14.74 -4.95
CA ASP A 135 2.29 15.28 -5.37
C ASP A 135 3.21 14.15 -5.81
N MET A 136 3.84 14.32 -6.94
CA MET A 136 4.71 13.30 -7.53
C MET A 136 6.02 13.92 -7.98
N ARG A 137 7.09 13.15 -7.83
CA ARG A 137 8.39 13.58 -8.34
C ARG A 137 9.22 12.36 -8.73
N ALA A 138 10.01 12.53 -9.77
CA ALA A 138 11.03 11.55 -10.13
C ALA A 138 12.32 11.85 -9.37
N VAL A 139 12.93 10.82 -8.88
CA VAL A 139 14.18 10.91 -8.10
C VAL A 139 15.28 10.08 -8.73
#